data_06d1b8cd7dc0b3c561e6a128ccb8a99d
#
_entry.id   06d1b8cd7dc0b3c561e6a128ccb8a99d
#
_cell.length_a   1.000
_cell.length_b   1.000
_cell.length_c   1.000
_cell.angle_alpha   90.00
_cell.angle_beta   90.00
_cell.angle_gamma   90.00
#
_symmetry.space_group_name_H-M   'P 1'
#
loop_
_entity.id
_entity.type
_entity.pdbx_description
1 polymer ?
#
loop_
_entity_poly.entity_id
_entity_poly.type
_entity_poly.pdbx_seq_one_letter_code
_entity_poly.pdbx_strand_id
1 'polypeptide(L)'
;MKLGIYLNAQHPAADDPARRFAETIEQVRLIRSLGFDSIWGGEHHITPGFHYFPLLPMLQRLAAEADGMWLGTNLVLLPLHNPVEIAEVAAFLDVISGGRFMLGVGLGYRTEEFAMFRVPMKERVSRLTEGVEIIRRLWTEDHVTHHGRHWQLDDVTIRPRPIQRPRPPILVGSQVDAGIARAARIADGWLVVPIPTVDEIAAQSKAYAATRASAGLPPSDHVCRIIEVVCAPDEDTALRRAAPFLLEKYAAYLAWGMPGITIDKNAAPEEQLRQLAKNRFALGSPAQVTDALLAQHRAGVTHATMRVGWPGMAQKDVLAGIELLGREVLPEVRRRAAQARA
;
A
#
# COMPACT_ATOMS: atom_id res chain seq x y z
N MET A 1 7.86 12.88 7.27
CA MET A 1 7.19 11.62 6.84
C MET A 1 5.70 11.88 6.71
N LYS A 2 5.06 11.35 5.66
CA LYS A 2 3.60 11.36 5.48
C LYS A 2 2.99 10.16 6.19
N LEU A 3 1.80 10.32 6.77
CA LEU A 3 1.09 9.28 7.51
C LEU A 3 -0.29 9.05 6.93
N GLY A 4 -0.52 7.88 6.39
CA GLY A 4 -1.80 7.47 5.81
C GLY A 4 -2.33 6.16 6.37
N ILE A 5 -3.58 5.86 6.09
CA ILE A 5 -4.23 4.61 6.50
C ILE A 5 -4.40 3.70 5.28
N TYR A 6 -4.02 2.44 5.45
CA TYR A 6 -4.33 1.37 4.52
C TYR A 6 -5.67 0.74 4.91
N LEU A 7 -6.68 0.99 4.09
CA LEU A 7 -8.03 0.51 4.31
C LEU A 7 -8.11 -1.01 4.14
N ASN A 8 -8.81 -1.67 5.04
CA ASN A 8 -9.11 -3.08 4.89
C ASN A 8 -10.27 -3.26 3.89
N ALA A 9 -9.97 -3.87 2.75
CA ALA A 9 -10.98 -4.20 1.73
C ALA A 9 -11.49 -5.64 1.84
N GLN A 10 -10.92 -6.45 2.75
CA GLN A 10 -11.20 -7.87 2.92
C GLN A 10 -12.08 -8.09 4.15
N HIS A 11 -13.24 -8.71 3.96
CA HIS A 11 -14.19 -8.99 5.03
C HIS A 11 -14.66 -10.45 4.94
N PRO A 12 -14.99 -11.12 6.08
CA PRO A 12 -15.56 -12.47 6.06
C PRO A 12 -16.78 -12.56 5.14
N ALA A 13 -16.89 -13.64 4.36
CA ALA A 13 -17.99 -13.84 3.42
C ALA A 13 -19.38 -13.92 4.10
N ALA A 14 -19.40 -14.20 5.40
CA ALA A 14 -20.64 -14.21 6.20
C ALA A 14 -21.12 -12.81 6.59
N ASP A 15 -20.28 -11.78 6.43
CA ASP A 15 -20.65 -10.41 6.76
C ASP A 15 -21.54 -9.79 5.67
N ASP A 16 -22.38 -8.83 6.06
CA ASP A 16 -23.09 -7.98 5.10
C ASP A 16 -22.11 -7.00 4.41
N PRO A 17 -21.85 -7.14 3.10
CA PRO A 17 -20.91 -6.29 2.40
C PRO A 17 -21.33 -4.82 2.34
N ALA A 18 -22.64 -4.52 2.32
CA ALA A 18 -23.12 -3.14 2.32
C ALA A 18 -22.81 -2.45 3.65
N ARG A 19 -23.02 -3.14 4.77
CA ARG A 19 -22.65 -2.66 6.10
C ARG A 19 -21.14 -2.44 6.20
N ARG A 20 -20.31 -3.41 5.75
CA ARG A 20 -18.84 -3.28 5.79
C ARG A 20 -18.33 -2.12 4.95
N PHE A 21 -18.99 -1.85 3.84
CA PHE A 21 -18.63 -0.68 3.04
C PHE A 21 -19.03 0.64 3.71
N ALA A 22 -20.20 0.69 4.36
CA ALA A 22 -20.62 1.85 5.17
C ALA A 22 -19.65 2.11 6.33
N GLU A 23 -19.18 1.06 7.01
CA GLU A 23 -18.12 1.14 8.04
C GLU A 23 -16.81 1.71 7.47
N THR A 24 -16.43 1.33 6.25
CA THR A 24 -15.26 1.90 5.56
C THR A 24 -15.41 3.39 5.28
N ILE A 25 -16.60 3.84 4.87
CA ILE A 25 -16.91 5.27 4.70
C ILE A 25 -16.75 6.03 6.02
N GLU A 26 -17.28 5.49 7.11
CA GLU A 26 -17.12 6.07 8.45
C GLU A 26 -15.65 6.19 8.85
N GLN A 27 -14.84 5.15 8.61
CA GLN A 27 -13.39 5.19 8.84
C GLN A 27 -12.74 6.34 8.05
N VAL A 28 -13.04 6.47 6.76
CA VAL A 28 -12.44 7.54 5.92
C VAL A 28 -12.80 8.94 6.42
N ARG A 29 -14.04 9.16 6.83
CA ARG A 29 -14.47 10.42 7.43
C ARG A 29 -13.71 10.75 8.71
N LEU A 30 -13.52 9.76 9.59
CA LEU A 30 -12.72 9.91 10.80
C LEU A 30 -11.24 10.19 10.48
N ILE A 31 -10.64 9.41 9.57
CA ILE A 31 -9.25 9.60 9.11
C ILE A 31 -9.04 11.03 8.61
N ARG A 32 -9.94 11.53 7.78
CA ARG A 32 -9.90 12.91 7.27
C ARG A 32 -10.00 13.93 8.40
N SER A 33 -10.96 13.78 9.32
CA SER A 33 -11.19 14.72 10.43
C SER A 33 -10.00 14.83 11.38
N LEU A 34 -9.20 13.75 11.49
CA LEU A 34 -7.98 13.69 12.31
C LEU A 34 -6.75 14.22 11.57
N GLY A 35 -6.86 14.56 10.28
CA GLY A 35 -5.79 15.19 9.52
C GLY A 35 -4.71 14.22 9.02
N PHE A 36 -5.01 12.95 8.78
CA PHE A 36 -4.10 12.05 8.09
C PHE A 36 -3.84 12.51 6.65
N ASP A 37 -2.66 12.16 6.11
CA ASP A 37 -2.23 12.65 4.79
C ASP A 37 -2.87 11.88 3.63
N SER A 38 -3.28 10.59 3.82
CA SER A 38 -3.69 9.73 2.71
C SER A 38 -4.50 8.51 3.14
N ILE A 39 -5.27 7.96 2.19
CA ILE A 39 -5.85 6.62 2.27
C ILE A 39 -5.31 5.75 1.13
N TRP A 40 -5.17 4.45 1.40
CA TRP A 40 -4.62 3.47 0.48
C TRP A 40 -5.46 2.20 0.49
N GLY A 41 -5.48 1.51 -0.64
CA GLY A 41 -6.12 0.20 -0.74
C GLY A 41 -5.29 -0.75 -1.61
N GLY A 42 -5.56 -2.05 -1.50
CA GLY A 42 -4.93 -3.08 -2.30
C GLY A 42 -5.94 -3.89 -3.10
N GLU A 43 -5.43 -4.74 -3.97
CA GLU A 43 -6.22 -5.56 -4.88
C GLU A 43 -5.93 -7.04 -4.65
N HIS A 44 -7.00 -7.83 -4.62
CA HIS A 44 -7.00 -9.27 -4.82
C HIS A 44 -8.28 -9.68 -5.54
N HIS A 45 -8.20 -10.76 -6.29
CA HIS A 45 -9.32 -11.35 -7.00
C HIS A 45 -9.58 -12.79 -6.53
N ILE A 46 -10.81 -13.26 -6.70
CA ILE A 46 -11.17 -14.66 -6.48
C ILE A 46 -10.73 -15.13 -5.08
N THR A 47 -11.31 -14.50 -4.06
CA THR A 47 -11.01 -14.77 -2.65
C THR A 47 -12.16 -15.56 -2.02
N PRO A 48 -12.25 -16.90 -2.21
CA PRO A 48 -13.30 -17.71 -1.58
C PRO A 48 -13.19 -17.55 -0.05
N GLY A 49 -14.32 -17.37 0.62
CA GLY A 49 -14.37 -17.14 2.05
C GLY A 49 -14.29 -15.67 2.48
N PHE A 50 -14.03 -14.74 1.55
CA PHE A 50 -13.98 -13.32 1.84
C PHE A 50 -14.69 -12.50 0.76
N HIS A 51 -15.41 -11.45 1.16
CA HIS A 51 -15.65 -10.30 0.29
C HIS A 51 -14.34 -9.54 0.13
N TYR A 52 -13.99 -9.17 -1.09
CA TYR A 52 -12.88 -8.27 -1.35
C TYR A 52 -13.37 -7.13 -2.24
N PHE A 53 -13.42 -5.92 -1.70
CA PHE A 53 -13.92 -4.78 -2.47
C PHE A 53 -12.97 -4.44 -3.61
N PRO A 54 -13.49 -4.33 -4.87
CA PRO A 54 -12.67 -3.93 -6.01
C PRO A 54 -11.98 -2.60 -5.76
N LEU A 55 -10.66 -2.56 -5.88
CA LEU A 55 -9.81 -1.45 -5.43
C LEU A 55 -10.18 -0.11 -6.06
N LEU A 56 -10.20 -0.03 -7.41
CA LEU A 56 -10.39 1.25 -8.10
C LEU A 56 -11.81 1.79 -7.92
N PRO A 57 -12.88 1.00 -8.08
CA PRO A 57 -14.24 1.44 -7.76
C PRO A 57 -14.42 1.87 -6.30
N MET A 58 -13.79 1.17 -5.36
CA MET A 58 -13.79 1.56 -3.95
C MET A 58 -13.17 2.94 -3.75
N LEU A 59 -11.97 3.17 -4.29
CA LEU A 59 -11.30 4.47 -4.16
C LEU A 59 -12.08 5.60 -4.86
N GLN A 60 -12.70 5.34 -6.01
CA GLN A 60 -13.56 6.32 -6.68
C GLN A 60 -14.74 6.74 -5.79
N ARG A 61 -15.42 5.76 -5.16
CA ARG A 61 -16.52 6.08 -4.24
C ARG A 61 -16.02 6.83 -2.99
N LEU A 62 -14.85 6.51 -2.49
CA LEU A 62 -14.28 7.12 -1.29
C LEU A 62 -13.64 8.49 -1.55
N ALA A 63 -13.39 8.88 -2.79
CA ALA A 63 -12.75 10.15 -3.14
C ALA A 63 -13.47 11.37 -2.55
N ALA A 64 -14.81 11.38 -2.57
CA ALA A 64 -15.60 12.47 -1.99
C ALA A 64 -15.49 12.55 -0.46
N GLU A 65 -15.33 11.41 0.22
CA GLU A 65 -15.16 11.36 1.68
C GLU A 65 -13.71 11.74 2.10
N ALA A 66 -12.76 11.51 1.20
CA ALA A 66 -11.33 11.73 1.38
C ALA A 66 -10.86 13.12 0.89
N ASP A 67 -11.77 14.07 0.68
CA ASP A 67 -11.44 15.40 0.16
C ASP A 67 -10.25 16.05 0.90
N GLY A 68 -9.28 16.52 0.13
CA GLY A 68 -8.02 17.09 0.64
C GLY A 68 -6.92 16.06 0.94
N MET A 69 -7.21 14.77 1.03
CA MET A 69 -6.22 13.71 1.24
C MET A 69 -5.71 13.13 -0.08
N TRP A 70 -4.55 12.50 -0.02
CA TRP A 70 -4.04 11.69 -1.12
C TRP A 70 -4.75 10.33 -1.18
N LEU A 71 -5.05 9.89 -2.38
CA LEU A 71 -5.51 8.54 -2.66
C LEU A 71 -4.36 7.72 -3.25
N GLY A 72 -4.18 6.50 -2.81
CA GLY A 72 -3.12 5.62 -3.32
C GLY A 72 -3.59 4.19 -3.53
N THR A 73 -3.07 3.55 -4.54
CA THR A 73 -3.18 2.10 -4.69
C THR A 73 -1.92 1.41 -4.14
N ASN A 74 -2.12 0.37 -3.32
CA ASN A 74 -1.01 -0.44 -2.81
C ASN A 74 -1.44 -1.91 -2.69
N LEU A 75 -1.57 -2.54 -3.87
CA LEU A 75 -1.27 -2.11 -5.23
C LEU A 75 -2.24 -2.70 -6.24
N VAL A 76 -2.29 -2.16 -7.44
CA VAL A 76 -2.95 -2.77 -8.60
C VAL A 76 -2.06 -3.89 -9.15
N LEU A 77 -2.63 -5.06 -9.44
CA LEU A 77 -1.95 -6.21 -10.05
C LEU A 77 -1.83 -5.99 -11.57
N LEU A 78 -1.03 -4.98 -11.98
CA LEU A 78 -0.98 -4.48 -13.36
C LEU A 78 -0.82 -5.56 -14.44
N PRO A 79 -0.08 -6.68 -14.25
CA PRO A 79 -0.01 -7.74 -15.25
C PRO A 79 -1.34 -8.37 -15.63
N LEU A 80 -2.36 -8.27 -14.77
CA LEU A 80 -3.70 -8.84 -14.97
C LEU A 80 -4.64 -7.89 -15.72
N HIS A 81 -4.26 -6.61 -15.90
CA HIS A 81 -5.09 -5.55 -16.45
C HIS A 81 -4.62 -5.09 -17.84
N ASN A 82 -5.54 -4.45 -18.56
CA ASN A 82 -5.20 -3.68 -19.74
C ASN A 82 -4.64 -2.31 -19.29
N PRO A 83 -3.41 -1.92 -19.69
CA PRO A 83 -2.81 -0.66 -19.26
C PRO A 83 -3.55 0.59 -19.77
N VAL A 84 -4.30 0.50 -20.86
CA VAL A 84 -5.14 1.63 -21.34
C VAL A 84 -6.28 1.89 -20.36
N GLU A 85 -6.99 0.84 -19.95
CA GLU A 85 -8.06 0.93 -18.96
C GLU A 85 -7.55 1.49 -17.62
N ILE A 86 -6.40 0.99 -17.14
CA ILE A 86 -5.79 1.51 -15.92
C ILE A 86 -5.37 2.98 -16.08
N ALA A 87 -4.86 3.37 -17.23
CA ALA A 87 -4.49 4.77 -17.49
C ALA A 87 -5.71 5.70 -17.43
N GLU A 88 -6.85 5.30 -18.01
CA GLU A 88 -8.09 6.09 -17.99
C GLU A 88 -8.69 6.20 -16.58
N VAL A 89 -8.84 5.06 -15.88
CA VAL A 89 -9.40 5.03 -14.53
C VAL A 89 -8.53 5.79 -13.53
N ALA A 90 -7.22 5.65 -13.62
CA ALA A 90 -6.27 6.36 -12.77
C ALA A 90 -6.22 7.87 -13.07
N ALA A 91 -6.35 8.27 -14.35
CA ALA A 91 -6.50 9.66 -14.73
C ALA A 91 -7.77 10.28 -14.15
N PHE A 92 -8.87 9.53 -14.16
CA PHE A 92 -10.12 9.99 -13.55
C PHE A 92 -10.02 10.09 -12.02
N LEU A 93 -9.36 9.13 -11.36
CA LEU A 93 -9.06 9.22 -9.92
C LEU A 93 -8.23 10.47 -9.59
N ASP A 94 -7.27 10.82 -10.44
CA ASP A 94 -6.49 12.05 -10.28
C ASP A 94 -7.36 13.31 -10.40
N VAL A 95 -8.27 13.35 -11.36
CA VAL A 95 -9.21 14.48 -11.53
C VAL A 95 -10.12 14.64 -10.31
N ILE A 96 -10.79 13.56 -9.87
CA ILE A 96 -11.76 13.64 -8.77
C ILE A 96 -11.12 13.83 -7.40
N SER A 97 -9.83 13.51 -7.25
CA SER A 97 -9.05 13.78 -6.02
C SER A 97 -8.40 15.16 -6.02
N GLY A 98 -8.63 15.98 -7.05
CA GLY A 98 -8.01 17.30 -7.18
C GLY A 98 -6.49 17.24 -7.32
N GLY A 99 -5.96 16.24 -8.06
CA GLY A 99 -4.53 16.06 -8.28
C GLY A 99 -3.81 15.44 -7.10
N ARG A 100 -4.48 14.57 -6.32
CA ARG A 100 -3.92 13.89 -5.15
C ARG A 100 -4.04 12.37 -5.27
N PHE A 101 -3.59 11.84 -6.40
CA PHE A 101 -3.59 10.40 -6.66
C PHE A 101 -2.18 9.88 -6.91
N MET A 102 -1.87 8.67 -6.41
CA MET A 102 -0.64 7.92 -6.68
C MET A 102 -1.00 6.51 -7.15
N LEU A 103 -0.48 6.12 -8.32
CA LEU A 103 -0.69 4.79 -8.86
C LEU A 103 0.40 3.83 -8.38
N GLY A 104 0.06 2.98 -7.44
CA GLY A 104 0.91 1.88 -7.02
C GLY A 104 0.56 0.59 -7.76
N VAL A 105 1.55 -0.05 -8.36
CA VAL A 105 1.39 -1.27 -9.15
C VAL A 105 2.37 -2.36 -8.71
N GLY A 106 2.03 -3.62 -8.97
CA GLY A 106 2.90 -4.74 -8.64
C GLY A 106 2.66 -5.97 -9.49
N LEU A 107 3.49 -7.00 -9.24
CA LEU A 107 3.53 -8.21 -10.07
C LEU A 107 2.36 -9.16 -9.84
N GLY A 108 1.81 -9.22 -8.64
CA GLY A 108 0.99 -10.34 -8.21
C GLY A 108 1.81 -11.61 -7.94
N TYR A 109 1.25 -12.54 -7.16
CA TYR A 109 1.92 -13.78 -6.76
C TYR A 109 0.98 -15.00 -6.69
N ARG A 110 -0.34 -14.81 -6.68
CA ARG A 110 -1.30 -15.90 -6.59
C ARG A 110 -1.53 -16.54 -7.95
N THR A 111 -1.21 -17.82 -8.06
CA THR A 111 -1.36 -18.59 -9.32
C THR A 111 -2.79 -18.67 -9.79
N GLU A 112 -3.76 -18.70 -8.86
CA GLU A 112 -5.20 -18.76 -9.14
C GLU A 112 -5.66 -17.48 -9.87
N GLU A 113 -5.19 -16.30 -9.45
CA GLU A 113 -5.50 -15.03 -10.11
C GLU A 113 -5.00 -15.06 -11.55
N PHE A 114 -3.74 -15.43 -11.77
CA PHE A 114 -3.17 -15.50 -13.12
C PHE A 114 -3.88 -16.50 -14.02
N ALA A 115 -4.24 -17.68 -13.49
CA ALA A 115 -4.95 -18.71 -14.24
C ALA A 115 -6.34 -18.23 -14.70
N MET A 116 -7.11 -17.58 -13.80
CA MET A 116 -8.45 -17.10 -14.12
C MET A 116 -8.45 -15.91 -15.09
N PHE A 117 -7.46 -15.02 -14.97
CA PHE A 117 -7.28 -13.92 -15.93
C PHE A 117 -6.57 -14.37 -17.23
N ARG A 118 -6.22 -15.65 -17.35
CA ARG A 118 -5.52 -16.24 -18.52
C ARG A 118 -4.21 -15.52 -18.86
N VAL A 119 -3.52 -15.06 -17.84
CA VAL A 119 -2.20 -14.42 -17.97
C VAL A 119 -1.12 -15.41 -17.54
N PRO A 120 -0.14 -15.75 -18.39
CA PRO A 120 0.96 -16.60 -17.98
C PRO A 120 1.80 -15.97 -16.88
N MET A 121 1.96 -16.64 -15.74
CA MET A 121 2.71 -16.15 -14.59
C MET A 121 4.14 -15.72 -14.94
N LYS A 122 4.79 -16.41 -15.88
CA LYS A 122 6.14 -16.10 -16.37
C LYS A 122 6.25 -14.74 -17.08
N GLU A 123 5.13 -14.18 -17.54
CA GLU A 123 5.09 -12.90 -18.27
C GLU A 123 4.86 -11.71 -17.35
N ARG A 124 4.58 -11.94 -16.05
CA ARG A 124 4.20 -10.85 -15.12
C ARG A 124 5.20 -9.69 -15.07
N VAL A 125 6.50 -9.98 -15.19
CA VAL A 125 7.55 -8.95 -15.15
C VAL A 125 7.55 -8.09 -16.41
N SER A 126 7.50 -8.71 -17.60
CA SER A 126 7.45 -7.98 -18.88
C SER A 126 6.15 -7.20 -19.02
N ARG A 127 5.00 -7.77 -18.65
CA ARG A 127 3.71 -7.08 -18.62
C ARG A 127 3.70 -5.86 -17.69
N LEU A 128 4.25 -6.00 -16.47
CA LEU A 128 4.37 -4.85 -15.56
C LEU A 128 5.20 -3.72 -16.19
N THR A 129 6.37 -4.06 -16.75
CA THR A 129 7.30 -3.07 -17.29
C THR A 129 6.71 -2.35 -18.49
N GLU A 130 6.14 -3.09 -19.43
CA GLU A 130 5.49 -2.57 -20.63
C GLU A 130 4.23 -1.76 -20.27
N GLY A 131 3.42 -2.24 -19.33
CA GLY A 131 2.23 -1.53 -18.86
C GLY A 131 2.55 -0.19 -18.18
N VAL A 132 3.61 -0.11 -17.37
CA VAL A 132 4.07 1.16 -16.78
C VAL A 132 4.49 2.16 -17.85
N GLU A 133 5.19 1.71 -18.88
CA GLU A 133 5.59 2.56 -20.02
C GLU A 133 4.38 3.10 -20.76
N ILE A 134 3.42 2.24 -21.11
CA ILE A 134 2.20 2.62 -21.82
C ILE A 134 1.40 3.64 -21.00
N ILE A 135 1.16 3.39 -19.71
CA ILE A 135 0.41 4.31 -18.84
C ILE A 135 1.10 5.68 -18.80
N ARG A 136 2.43 5.71 -18.63
CA ARG A 136 3.19 6.96 -18.61
C ARG A 136 3.00 7.76 -19.89
N ARG A 137 3.11 7.12 -21.05
CA ARG A 137 2.95 7.76 -22.37
C ARG A 137 1.53 8.27 -22.57
N LEU A 138 0.50 7.46 -22.27
CA LEU A 138 -0.90 7.86 -22.39
C LEU A 138 -1.27 9.09 -21.52
N TRP A 139 -0.60 9.27 -20.39
CA TRP A 139 -0.83 10.46 -19.55
C TRP A 139 -0.15 11.73 -20.04
N THR A 140 0.89 11.61 -20.85
CA THR A 140 1.75 12.74 -21.24
C THR A 140 1.74 13.05 -22.74
N GLU A 141 1.37 12.08 -23.58
CA GLU A 141 1.41 12.18 -25.05
C GLU A 141 0.00 12.06 -25.64
N ASP A 142 -0.23 12.66 -26.81
CA ASP A 142 -1.32 12.34 -27.72
C ASP A 142 -0.82 11.40 -28.81
N HIS A 143 -1.73 10.69 -29.48
CA HIS A 143 -1.41 9.84 -30.62
C HIS A 143 -0.35 8.77 -30.28
N VAL A 144 -0.52 8.07 -29.15
CA VAL A 144 0.41 7.05 -28.70
C VAL A 144 0.32 5.82 -29.60
N THR A 145 1.41 5.52 -30.30
CA THR A 145 1.61 4.26 -31.01
C THR A 145 2.66 3.44 -30.25
N HIS A 146 2.33 2.18 -29.96
CA HIS A 146 3.18 1.25 -29.20
C HIS A 146 3.01 -0.16 -29.74
N HIS A 147 4.07 -0.73 -30.30
CA HIS A 147 4.12 -2.12 -30.78
C HIS A 147 5.01 -2.93 -29.86
N GLY A 148 4.45 -3.36 -28.73
CA GLY A 148 5.16 -4.09 -27.69
C GLY A 148 4.98 -5.60 -27.79
N ARG A 149 5.48 -6.29 -26.78
CA ARG A 149 5.34 -7.74 -26.67
C ARG A 149 3.92 -8.17 -26.31
N HIS A 150 3.24 -7.39 -25.48
CA HIS A 150 1.95 -7.75 -24.87
C HIS A 150 0.80 -6.90 -25.37
N TRP A 151 1.08 -5.68 -25.79
CA TRP A 151 0.04 -4.74 -26.24
C TRP A 151 0.45 -4.05 -27.54
N GLN A 152 -0.57 -3.82 -28.38
CA GLN A 152 -0.46 -3.09 -29.63
C GLN A 152 -1.42 -1.90 -29.56
N LEU A 153 -0.91 -0.71 -29.70
CA LEU A 153 -1.65 0.54 -29.72
C LEU A 153 -1.31 1.29 -31.02
N ASP A 154 -2.33 1.71 -31.75
CA ASP A 154 -2.19 2.51 -32.97
C ASP A 154 -2.96 3.83 -32.78
N ASP A 155 -2.22 4.93 -32.68
CA ASP A 155 -2.76 6.30 -32.60
C ASP A 155 -3.75 6.53 -31.45
N VAL A 156 -3.45 6.02 -30.26
CA VAL A 156 -4.33 6.06 -29.08
C VAL A 156 -4.15 7.36 -28.30
N THR A 157 -5.25 8.03 -28.00
CA THR A 157 -5.32 9.20 -27.12
C THR A 157 -6.40 8.98 -26.07
N ILE A 158 -6.09 9.14 -24.78
CA ILE A 158 -7.07 9.03 -23.69
C ILE A 158 -7.59 10.40 -23.23
N ARG A 159 -8.85 10.43 -22.77
CA ARG A 159 -9.49 11.59 -22.12
C ARG A 159 -10.45 11.11 -21.01
N PRO A 160 -10.49 11.75 -19.79
CA PRO A 160 -9.63 12.89 -19.42
C PRO A 160 -8.16 12.47 -19.22
N ARG A 161 -7.26 13.43 -19.29
CA ARG A 161 -5.88 13.27 -18.79
C ARG A 161 -5.82 13.63 -17.31
N PRO A 162 -4.82 13.12 -16.58
CA PRO A 162 -4.56 13.57 -15.21
C PRO A 162 -4.37 15.09 -15.14
N ILE A 163 -4.71 15.69 -13.99
CA ILE A 163 -4.46 17.11 -13.73
C ILE A 163 -3.10 17.39 -13.10
N GLN A 164 -2.48 16.39 -12.45
CA GLN A 164 -1.10 16.50 -11.97
C GLN A 164 -0.12 16.72 -13.14
N ARG A 165 0.93 17.50 -12.92
CA ARG A 165 1.98 17.77 -13.91
C ARG A 165 3.34 17.30 -13.37
N PRO A 166 4.13 16.57 -14.17
CA PRO A 166 3.78 16.12 -15.55
C PRO A 166 2.69 15.05 -15.57
N ARG A 167 2.47 14.29 -14.48
CA ARG A 167 1.49 13.21 -14.31
C ARG A 167 1.46 12.71 -12.85
N PRO A 168 0.50 11.85 -12.45
CA PRO A 168 0.53 11.17 -11.16
C PRO A 168 1.80 10.33 -10.98
N PRO A 169 2.36 10.26 -9.77
CA PRO A 169 3.46 9.34 -9.48
C PRO A 169 3.05 7.89 -9.68
N ILE A 170 3.93 7.11 -10.34
CA ILE A 170 3.80 5.66 -10.48
C ILE A 170 4.78 5.01 -9.49
N LEU A 171 4.26 4.14 -8.62
CA LEU A 171 5.03 3.43 -7.61
C LEU A 171 5.01 1.93 -7.93
N VAL A 172 6.16 1.26 -7.77
CA VAL A 172 6.24 -0.20 -8.04
C VAL A 172 6.55 -0.96 -6.75
N GLY A 173 5.72 -1.97 -6.47
CA GLY A 173 5.86 -2.84 -5.31
C GLY A 173 6.90 -3.94 -5.52
N SER A 174 7.83 -4.10 -4.57
CA SER A 174 8.76 -5.22 -4.51
C SER A 174 9.38 -5.40 -3.13
N GLN A 175 9.80 -6.66 -2.85
CA GLN A 175 10.57 -7.01 -1.65
C GLN A 175 11.89 -7.72 -1.98
N VAL A 176 12.14 -8.07 -3.25
CA VAL A 176 13.37 -8.75 -3.69
C VAL A 176 14.28 -7.77 -4.45
N ASP A 177 15.59 -7.94 -4.33
CA ASP A 177 16.59 -6.98 -4.86
C ASP A 177 16.41 -6.68 -6.35
N ALA A 178 16.20 -7.70 -7.19
CA ALA A 178 15.95 -7.51 -8.62
C ALA A 178 14.69 -6.68 -8.91
N GLY A 179 13.66 -6.82 -8.07
CA GLY A 179 12.43 -6.05 -8.17
C GLY A 179 12.57 -4.63 -7.64
N ILE A 180 13.34 -4.42 -6.57
CA ILE A 180 13.68 -3.10 -6.03
C ILE A 180 14.50 -2.32 -7.05
N ALA A 181 15.51 -2.97 -7.66
CA ALA A 181 16.30 -2.38 -8.73
C ALA A 181 15.45 -2.03 -9.97
N ARG A 182 14.44 -2.84 -10.30
CA ARG A 182 13.47 -2.52 -11.36
C ARG A 182 12.64 -1.31 -10.98
N ALA A 183 12.03 -1.29 -9.78
CA ALA A 183 11.26 -0.15 -9.29
C ALA A 183 12.06 1.16 -9.37
N ALA A 184 13.34 1.11 -8.99
CA ALA A 184 14.26 2.25 -9.05
C ALA A 184 14.43 2.82 -10.47
N ARG A 185 14.40 1.98 -11.50
CA ARG A 185 14.63 2.39 -12.91
C ARG A 185 13.36 2.84 -13.62
N ILE A 186 12.22 2.17 -13.35
CA ILE A 186 11.00 2.38 -14.15
C ILE A 186 9.92 3.19 -13.45
N ALA A 187 10.07 3.50 -12.15
CA ALA A 187 9.02 4.14 -11.35
C ALA A 187 9.51 5.44 -10.67
N ASP A 188 8.55 6.23 -10.20
CA ASP A 188 8.82 7.43 -9.42
C ASP A 188 9.08 7.09 -7.95
N GLY A 189 8.54 5.95 -7.48
CA GLY A 189 8.68 5.51 -6.11
C GLY A 189 8.64 3.99 -5.94
N TRP A 190 8.86 3.57 -4.70
CA TRP A 190 8.89 2.17 -4.31
C TRP A 190 7.86 1.88 -3.20
N LEU A 191 7.06 0.83 -3.39
CA LEU A 191 6.14 0.31 -2.40
C LEU A 191 6.78 -0.86 -1.65
N VAL A 192 6.92 -0.69 -0.33
CA VAL A 192 7.51 -1.66 0.58
C VAL A 192 6.39 -2.46 1.25
N VAL A 193 6.48 -3.79 1.14
CA VAL A 193 5.56 -4.71 1.82
C VAL A 193 5.80 -4.72 3.35
N PRO A 194 4.88 -5.24 4.18
CA PRO A 194 5.03 -5.21 5.64
C PRO A 194 6.08 -6.18 6.22
N ILE A 195 6.65 -7.08 5.41
CA ILE A 195 7.49 -8.20 5.86
C ILE A 195 8.91 -7.80 6.29
N PRO A 196 9.68 -6.97 5.55
CA PRO A 196 11.05 -6.64 5.92
C PRO A 196 11.14 -5.95 7.29
N THR A 197 12.21 -6.22 8.03
CA THR A 197 12.58 -5.47 9.23
C THR A 197 13.03 -4.04 8.89
N VAL A 198 13.08 -3.17 9.89
CA VAL A 198 13.58 -1.79 9.72
C VAL A 198 15.02 -1.78 9.18
N ASP A 199 15.87 -2.71 9.65
CA ASP A 199 17.27 -2.79 9.20
C ASP A 199 17.39 -3.24 7.74
N GLU A 200 16.57 -4.23 7.33
CA GLU A 200 16.48 -4.64 5.93
C GLU A 200 16.00 -3.48 5.04
N ILE A 201 15.02 -2.70 5.49
CA ILE A 201 14.53 -1.53 4.75
C ILE A 201 15.62 -0.47 4.64
N ALA A 202 16.39 -0.23 5.69
CA ALA A 202 17.50 0.74 5.63
C ALA A 202 18.54 0.34 4.57
N ALA A 203 18.88 -0.96 4.49
CA ALA A 203 19.76 -1.49 3.45
C ALA A 203 19.15 -1.39 2.05
N GLN A 204 17.90 -1.82 1.90
CA GLN A 204 17.16 -1.78 0.64
C GLN A 204 16.94 -0.35 0.13
N SER A 205 16.66 0.61 1.02
CA SER A 205 16.51 2.03 0.67
C SER A 205 17.81 2.61 0.12
N LYS A 206 18.97 2.23 0.69
CA LYS A 206 20.28 2.61 0.15
C LYS A 206 20.53 2.02 -1.24
N ALA A 207 20.22 0.74 -1.43
CA ALA A 207 20.35 0.06 -2.73
C ALA A 207 19.40 0.67 -3.78
N TYR A 208 18.17 1.00 -3.40
CA TYR A 208 17.21 1.69 -4.24
C TYR A 208 17.74 3.06 -4.69
N ALA A 209 18.21 3.88 -3.76
CA ALA A 209 18.76 5.20 -4.06
C ALA A 209 20.01 5.13 -4.95
N ALA A 210 20.93 4.19 -4.68
CA ALA A 210 22.11 3.95 -5.49
C ALA A 210 21.77 3.53 -6.93
N THR A 211 20.75 2.67 -7.10
CA THR A 211 20.28 2.25 -8.42
C THR A 211 19.67 3.42 -9.20
N ARG A 212 18.91 4.30 -8.55
CA ARG A 212 18.38 5.52 -9.19
C ARG A 212 19.52 6.45 -9.64
N ALA A 213 20.47 6.71 -8.76
CA ALA A 213 21.61 7.55 -9.07
C ALA A 213 22.43 7.01 -10.26
N SER A 214 22.71 5.70 -10.30
CA SER A 214 23.41 5.06 -11.41
C SER A 214 22.65 5.09 -12.74
N ALA A 215 21.33 5.22 -12.69
CA ALA A 215 20.45 5.39 -13.85
C ALA A 215 20.25 6.87 -14.25
N GLY A 216 20.93 7.82 -13.59
CA GLY A 216 20.77 9.25 -13.85
C GLY A 216 19.42 9.83 -13.42
N LEU A 217 18.69 9.14 -12.54
CA LEU A 217 17.39 9.56 -12.06
C LEU A 217 17.50 10.33 -10.74
N PRO A 218 16.63 11.35 -10.50
CA PRO A 218 16.65 12.09 -9.25
C PRO A 218 16.28 11.19 -8.04
N PRO A 219 16.67 11.58 -6.82
CA PRO A 219 16.16 10.95 -5.60
C PRO A 219 14.63 10.84 -5.61
N SER A 220 14.09 9.80 -4.99
CA SER A 220 12.64 9.62 -4.90
C SER A 220 12.11 10.11 -3.56
N ASP A 221 11.04 10.89 -3.59
CA ASP A 221 10.28 11.29 -2.39
C ASP A 221 9.20 10.27 -2.01
N HIS A 222 9.11 9.15 -2.72
CA HIS A 222 8.04 8.16 -2.59
C HIS A 222 8.59 6.77 -2.25
N VAL A 223 9.07 6.59 -1.03
CA VAL A 223 9.29 5.27 -0.41
C VAL A 223 8.11 5.01 0.53
N CYS A 224 7.12 4.31 0.03
CA CYS A 224 5.85 4.09 0.73
C CYS A 224 5.82 2.70 1.32
N ARG A 225 5.56 2.55 2.62
CA ARG A 225 5.53 1.26 3.29
C ARG A 225 4.19 0.95 3.93
N ILE A 226 3.66 -0.26 3.70
CA ILE A 226 2.60 -0.79 4.55
C ILE A 226 3.21 -1.21 5.89
N ILE A 227 2.60 -0.75 6.99
CA ILE A 227 3.01 -1.10 8.35
C ILE A 227 1.79 -1.61 9.10
N GLU A 228 1.89 -2.77 9.75
CA GLU A 228 0.87 -3.22 10.69
C GLU A 228 0.97 -2.36 11.96
N VAL A 229 -0.14 -1.72 12.33
CA VAL A 229 -0.14 -0.78 13.46
C VAL A 229 -1.30 -1.09 14.38
N VAL A 230 -0.99 -1.32 15.67
CA VAL A 230 -1.99 -1.40 16.73
C VAL A 230 -1.59 -0.47 17.86
N CYS A 231 -2.32 0.61 18.00
CA CYS A 231 -2.15 1.57 19.06
C CYS A 231 -3.19 1.30 20.16
N ALA A 232 -2.72 1.09 21.39
CA ALA A 232 -3.52 0.81 22.56
C ALA A 232 -2.90 1.54 23.78
N PRO A 233 -3.54 1.56 24.96
CA PRO A 233 -2.95 2.22 26.14
C PRO A 233 -1.57 1.67 26.52
N ASP A 234 -1.33 0.39 26.27
CA ASP A 234 -0.09 -0.32 26.57
C ASP A 234 0.19 -1.44 25.55
N GLU A 235 1.42 -1.98 25.56
CA GLU A 235 1.86 -3.04 24.66
C GLU A 235 1.08 -4.34 24.84
N ASP A 236 0.81 -4.77 26.06
CA ASP A 236 0.10 -6.03 26.31
C ASP A 236 -1.33 -5.96 25.80
N THR A 237 -1.96 -4.81 25.95
CA THR A 237 -3.29 -4.57 25.37
C THR A 237 -3.26 -4.58 23.83
N ALA A 238 -2.23 -3.98 23.23
CA ALA A 238 -2.04 -4.00 21.79
C ALA A 238 -1.84 -5.43 21.26
N LEU A 239 -0.97 -6.21 21.91
CA LEU A 239 -0.71 -7.61 21.53
C LEU A 239 -1.95 -8.48 21.67
N ARG A 240 -2.68 -8.42 22.78
CA ARG A 240 -3.93 -9.19 22.96
C ARG A 240 -4.98 -8.86 21.89
N ARG A 241 -5.11 -7.59 21.50
CA ARG A 241 -6.06 -7.16 20.46
C ARG A 241 -5.65 -7.61 19.07
N ALA A 242 -4.36 -7.61 18.78
CA ALA A 242 -3.83 -7.89 17.45
C ALA A 242 -3.60 -9.39 17.16
N ALA A 243 -3.23 -10.18 18.18
CA ALA A 243 -2.79 -11.55 18.01
C ALA A 243 -3.80 -12.44 17.23
N PRO A 244 -5.11 -12.42 17.50
CA PRO A 244 -6.06 -13.26 16.78
C PRO A 244 -6.05 -13.01 15.26
N PHE A 245 -5.87 -11.78 14.84
CA PHE A 245 -5.94 -11.37 13.44
C PHE A 245 -4.60 -11.46 12.72
N LEU A 246 -3.54 -10.96 13.34
CA LEU A 246 -2.22 -10.93 12.73
C LEU A 246 -1.59 -12.31 12.61
N LEU A 247 -1.73 -13.16 13.62
CA LEU A 247 -1.18 -14.52 13.56
C LEU A 247 -1.87 -15.35 12.48
N GLU A 248 -3.19 -15.28 12.35
CA GLU A 248 -3.93 -15.95 11.28
C GLU A 248 -3.45 -15.48 9.89
N LYS A 249 -3.36 -14.18 9.71
CA LYS A 249 -2.87 -13.58 8.45
C LYS A 249 -1.46 -14.04 8.10
N TYR A 250 -0.54 -13.99 9.05
CA TYR A 250 0.86 -14.34 8.81
C TYR A 250 1.07 -15.86 8.69
N ALA A 251 0.24 -16.66 9.36
CA ALA A 251 0.18 -18.11 9.11
C ALA A 251 -0.25 -18.43 7.67
N ALA A 252 -1.23 -17.71 7.12
CA ALA A 252 -1.61 -17.83 5.72
C ALA A 252 -0.47 -17.44 4.77
N TYR A 253 0.26 -16.36 5.07
CA TYR A 253 1.43 -15.94 4.27
C TYR A 253 2.55 -16.99 4.28
N LEU A 254 2.81 -17.63 5.42
CA LEU A 254 3.74 -18.77 5.52
C LEU A 254 3.29 -19.95 4.67
N ALA A 255 1.99 -20.30 4.71
CA ALA A 255 1.41 -21.37 3.90
C ALA A 255 1.53 -21.08 2.39
N TRP A 256 1.52 -19.82 1.98
CA TRP A 256 1.75 -19.38 0.59
C TRP A 256 3.22 -19.26 0.20
N GLY A 257 4.16 -19.69 1.10
CA GLY A 257 5.59 -19.68 0.82
C GLY A 257 6.25 -18.31 0.87
N MET A 258 5.68 -17.34 1.59
CA MET A 258 6.32 -16.03 1.76
C MET A 258 7.58 -16.16 2.65
N PRO A 259 8.76 -15.75 2.18
CA PRO A 259 10.01 -15.83 2.95
C PRO A 259 10.10 -14.71 4.00
N GLY A 260 11.01 -14.87 4.97
CA GLY A 260 11.37 -13.83 5.95
C GLY A 260 10.45 -13.76 7.17
N ILE A 261 9.56 -14.75 7.36
CA ILE A 261 8.66 -14.85 8.51
C ILE A 261 8.93 -16.17 9.24
N THR A 262 9.00 -16.11 10.57
CA THR A 262 9.03 -17.28 11.44
C THR A 262 8.07 -17.05 12.60
N ILE A 263 7.26 -18.07 12.92
CA ILE A 263 6.34 -18.08 14.06
C ILE A 263 6.64 -19.30 14.91
N ASP A 264 6.99 -19.09 16.17
CA ASP A 264 7.15 -20.16 17.15
C ASP A 264 5.77 -20.62 17.63
N LYS A 265 5.26 -21.71 17.09
CA LYS A 265 3.93 -22.25 17.41
C LYS A 265 3.80 -22.76 18.85
N ASN A 266 4.90 -22.90 19.59
CA ASN A 266 4.90 -23.35 20.98
C ASN A 266 4.78 -22.22 22.00
N ALA A 267 5.01 -20.97 21.60
CA ALA A 267 4.86 -19.81 22.45
C ALA A 267 3.38 -19.40 22.57
N ALA A 268 3.05 -18.64 23.63
CA ALA A 268 1.73 -18.01 23.75
C ALA A 268 1.46 -17.03 22.60
N PRO A 269 0.20 -16.85 22.16
CA PRO A 269 -0.12 -16.02 20.98
C PRO A 269 0.46 -14.60 21.03
N GLU A 270 0.43 -13.96 22.18
CA GLU A 270 0.98 -12.61 22.36
C GLU A 270 2.50 -12.61 22.18
N GLU A 271 3.19 -13.63 22.67
CA GLU A 271 4.64 -13.77 22.51
C GLU A 271 5.01 -14.10 21.06
N GLN A 272 4.25 -14.95 20.39
CA GLN A 272 4.39 -15.19 18.95
C GLN A 272 4.31 -13.88 18.16
N LEU A 273 3.30 -13.05 18.48
CA LEU A 273 3.12 -11.76 17.82
C LEU A 273 4.23 -10.78 18.21
N ARG A 274 4.67 -10.74 19.47
CA ARG A 274 5.78 -9.88 19.90
C ARG A 274 7.05 -10.18 19.13
N GLN A 275 7.39 -11.47 18.96
CA GLN A 275 8.55 -11.91 18.17
C GLN A 275 8.40 -11.55 16.68
N LEU A 276 7.24 -11.80 16.10
CA LEU A 276 6.94 -11.46 14.71
C LEU A 276 7.01 -9.96 14.47
N ALA A 277 6.48 -9.15 15.40
CA ALA A 277 6.40 -7.70 15.27
C ALA A 277 7.75 -6.99 15.50
N LYS A 278 8.70 -7.65 16.17
CA LYS A 278 9.98 -7.08 16.53
C LYS A 278 10.68 -6.48 15.31
N ASN A 279 10.98 -5.20 15.38
CA ASN A 279 11.66 -4.44 14.30
C ASN A 279 10.91 -4.44 12.94
N ARG A 280 9.60 -4.70 12.94
CA ARG A 280 8.75 -4.74 11.74
C ARG A 280 7.50 -3.89 11.84
N PHE A 281 6.72 -4.08 12.91
CA PHE A 281 5.41 -3.48 13.10
C PHE A 281 5.47 -2.34 14.13
N ALA A 282 4.39 -1.61 14.26
CA ALA A 282 4.23 -0.58 15.28
C ALA A 282 3.08 -0.98 16.21
N LEU A 283 3.39 -1.74 17.26
CA LEU A 283 2.43 -2.22 18.24
C LEU A 283 2.77 -1.65 19.62
N GLY A 284 1.77 -1.18 20.37
CA GLY A 284 1.95 -0.73 21.74
C GLY A 284 1.26 0.57 22.08
N SER A 285 1.79 1.27 23.07
CA SER A 285 1.33 2.60 23.48
C SER A 285 1.59 3.65 22.39
N PRO A 286 0.94 4.82 22.45
CA PRO A 286 1.21 5.93 21.53
C PRO A 286 2.70 6.29 21.43
N ALA A 287 3.44 6.25 22.54
CA ALA A 287 4.88 6.51 22.56
C ALA A 287 5.66 5.44 21.78
N GLN A 288 5.38 4.16 22.02
CA GLN A 288 6.04 3.03 21.33
C GLN A 288 5.73 3.04 19.84
N VAL A 289 4.46 3.30 19.45
CA VAL A 289 4.06 3.41 18.03
C VAL A 289 4.76 4.60 17.36
N THR A 290 4.87 5.74 18.05
CA THR A 290 5.62 6.91 17.56
C THR A 290 7.08 6.55 17.30
N ASP A 291 7.75 5.90 18.25
CA ASP A 291 9.16 5.50 18.10
C ASP A 291 9.37 4.52 16.95
N ALA A 292 8.47 3.54 16.81
CA ALA A 292 8.50 2.59 15.71
C ALA A 292 8.33 3.28 14.34
N LEU A 293 7.39 4.21 14.20
CA LEU A 293 7.19 4.98 12.96
C LEU A 293 8.40 5.88 12.64
N LEU A 294 9.01 6.50 13.64
CA LEU A 294 10.22 7.29 13.45
C LEU A 294 11.43 6.43 13.07
N ALA A 295 11.52 5.19 13.57
CA ALA A 295 12.51 4.23 13.11
C ALA A 295 12.36 3.90 11.62
N GLN A 296 11.13 3.71 11.14
CA GLN A 296 10.84 3.56 9.71
C GLN A 296 11.30 4.78 8.89
N HIS A 297 11.03 5.97 9.41
CA HIS A 297 11.46 7.21 8.75
C HIS A 297 12.98 7.30 8.62
N ARG A 298 13.72 6.97 9.69
CA ARG A 298 15.20 6.91 9.65
C ARG A 298 15.74 5.86 8.68
N ALA A 299 14.98 4.77 8.45
CA ALA A 299 15.31 3.73 7.46
C ALA A 299 15.01 4.16 6.00
N GLY A 300 14.50 5.37 5.77
CA GLY A 300 14.24 5.91 4.44
C GLY A 300 12.77 5.92 4.01
N VAL A 301 11.83 5.46 4.87
CA VAL A 301 10.40 5.51 4.55
C VAL A 301 9.92 6.97 4.57
N THR A 302 9.33 7.42 3.47
CA THR A 302 8.76 8.77 3.33
C THR A 302 7.26 8.80 3.60
N HIS A 303 6.55 7.68 3.33
CA HIS A 303 5.11 7.52 3.54
C HIS A 303 4.85 6.21 4.30
N ALA A 304 4.34 6.31 5.52
CA ALA A 304 3.83 5.16 6.26
C ALA A 304 2.34 4.98 5.95
N THR A 305 1.98 3.84 5.35
CA THR A 305 0.59 3.45 5.09
C THR A 305 0.20 2.42 6.15
N MET A 306 -0.44 2.89 7.21
CA MET A 306 -0.72 2.12 8.41
C MET A 306 -1.95 1.24 8.22
N ARG A 307 -1.81 -0.07 8.38
CA ARG A 307 -2.94 -0.99 8.44
C ARG A 307 -3.36 -1.15 9.90
N VAL A 308 -4.58 -0.75 10.21
CA VAL A 308 -5.13 -0.68 11.56
C VAL A 308 -6.36 -1.58 11.76
N GLY A 309 -6.76 -2.29 10.72
CA GLY A 309 -7.89 -3.22 10.74
C GLY A 309 -7.61 -4.46 9.89
N TRP A 310 -8.16 -5.60 10.32
CA TRP A 310 -8.03 -6.90 9.67
C TRP A 310 -9.41 -7.57 9.54
N PRO A 311 -9.56 -8.59 8.68
CA PRO A 311 -10.83 -9.32 8.53
C PRO A 311 -11.36 -9.79 9.88
N GLY A 312 -12.66 -9.56 10.12
CA GLY A 312 -13.33 -9.97 11.36
C GLY A 312 -13.18 -9.01 12.53
N MET A 313 -12.32 -8.01 12.46
CA MET A 313 -12.18 -7.01 13.52
C MET A 313 -13.44 -6.15 13.66
N ALA A 314 -13.85 -5.87 14.89
CA ALA A 314 -15.03 -5.05 15.15
C ALA A 314 -14.76 -3.58 14.79
N GLN A 315 -15.76 -2.93 14.14
CA GLN A 315 -15.65 -1.52 13.72
C GLN A 315 -15.24 -0.58 14.86
N LYS A 316 -15.83 -0.75 16.06
CA LYS A 316 -15.51 0.07 17.23
C LYS A 316 -14.02 0.05 17.59
N ASP A 317 -13.35 -1.11 17.43
CA ASP A 317 -11.94 -1.26 17.77
C ASP A 317 -11.04 -0.63 16.70
N VAL A 318 -11.46 -0.72 15.42
CA VAL A 318 -10.77 -0.04 14.30
C VAL A 318 -10.86 1.48 14.48
N LEU A 319 -12.05 2.02 14.76
CA LEU A 319 -12.24 3.46 14.98
C LEU A 319 -11.46 3.97 16.20
N ALA A 320 -11.49 3.24 17.31
CA ALA A 320 -10.70 3.61 18.50
C ALA A 320 -9.20 3.64 18.22
N GLY A 321 -8.69 2.69 17.42
CA GLY A 321 -7.29 2.68 16.99
C GLY A 321 -6.94 3.87 16.11
N ILE A 322 -7.78 4.20 15.12
CA ILE A 322 -7.61 5.37 14.25
C ILE A 322 -7.63 6.67 15.07
N GLU A 323 -8.57 6.80 16.01
CA GLU A 323 -8.71 7.98 16.85
C GLU A 323 -7.47 8.20 17.73
N LEU A 324 -6.98 7.15 18.40
CA LEU A 324 -5.79 7.21 19.23
C LEU A 324 -4.54 7.58 18.41
N LEU A 325 -4.38 6.99 17.24
CA LEU A 325 -3.31 7.33 16.30
C LEU A 325 -3.37 8.79 15.86
N GLY A 326 -4.56 9.28 15.51
CA GLY A 326 -4.74 10.65 15.05
C GLY A 326 -4.50 11.70 16.13
N ARG A 327 -4.95 11.42 17.35
CA ARG A 327 -4.85 12.38 18.48
C ARG A 327 -3.48 12.43 19.13
N GLU A 328 -2.81 11.28 19.26
CA GLU A 328 -1.57 11.19 20.05
C GLU A 328 -0.32 10.93 19.21
N VAL A 329 -0.40 10.03 18.21
CA VAL A 329 0.76 9.61 17.42
C VAL A 329 1.08 10.56 16.28
N LEU A 330 0.05 10.93 15.49
CA LEU A 330 0.22 11.78 14.30
C LEU A 330 0.91 13.12 14.59
N PRO A 331 0.48 13.92 15.59
CA PRO A 331 1.14 15.18 15.90
C PRO A 331 2.57 14.98 16.43
N GLU A 332 2.82 13.96 17.23
CA GLU A 332 4.13 13.70 17.81
C GLU A 332 5.15 13.22 16.74
N VAL A 333 4.75 12.33 15.85
CA VAL A 333 5.61 11.93 14.71
C VAL A 333 5.96 13.15 13.85
N ARG A 334 4.99 14.01 13.54
CA ARG A 334 5.23 15.22 12.75
C ARG A 334 6.21 16.16 13.44
N ARG A 335 6.01 16.42 14.72
CA ARG A 335 6.86 17.29 15.53
C ARG A 335 8.31 16.78 15.56
N ARG A 336 8.51 15.48 15.89
CA ARG A 336 9.86 14.88 16.02
C ARG A 336 10.54 14.71 14.66
N ALA A 337 9.81 14.37 13.60
CA ALA A 337 10.37 14.28 12.25
C ALA A 337 10.80 15.65 11.69
N ALA A 338 10.15 16.74 12.08
CA ALA A 338 10.57 18.10 11.72
C ALA A 338 11.88 18.50 12.45
N GLN A 339 12.00 18.19 13.74
CA GLN A 339 13.20 18.46 14.53
C GLN A 339 14.45 17.72 14.03
N ALA A 340 14.30 16.52 13.48
CA ALA A 340 15.42 15.74 12.94
C ALA A 340 15.96 16.28 11.59
N ARG A 341 15.25 17.23 10.95
CA ARG A 341 15.67 17.89 9.69
C ARG A 341 16.29 19.27 9.91
N ALA A 342 16.10 19.86 11.08
CA ALA A 342 16.69 21.13 11.50
C ALA A 342 18.08 20.93 12.10
#